data_b310d82318515881b3249cfda0420508
#
_entry.id   b310d82318515881b3249cfda0420508
#
_cell.length_a   1.000
_cell.length_b   1.000
_cell.length_c   1.000
_cell.angle_alpha   90.00
_cell.angle_beta   90.00
_cell.angle_gamma   90.00
#
_symmetry.space_group_name_H-M   'P 1'
#
loop_
_entity.id
_entity.type
_entity.pdbx_description
1 polymer ?
#
loop_
_entity_poly.entity_id
_entity_poly.type
_entity_poly.pdbx_seq_one_letter_code
_entity_poly.pdbx_strand_id
1 'polypeptide(L)'
;MPSSQPSSEAVASEAEQYYDSDDADAFYFDVWGGEDIHIGLYDGHRSIAEASRETVAVMASRIEPLGPETRVLDLGAGYGGSARFLAERYRSPVVCLNISEVQNERNRQFNAERGLDSLVTVQHGSFEDVPADDDSFDVVWSQDAFLHAGDRRRVLDEITRVLRPGGRLVFTDPMQADDCPDGVIQPILDRIHLDSLGSPGFYREELAERGFVEEGFDDLTEQLGTHYATVREVLEARAAAGELRASDDYVERMKTGLGHWVDGAARGYLKWGIFVFRRAD
;
A
#
# COMPACT_ATOMS: atom_id res chain seq x y z
N MET A 1 -9.81 -24.10 -22.77
CA MET A 1 -8.63 -23.32 -23.15
C MET A 1 -8.12 -22.72 -21.88
N PRO A 2 -6.90 -22.94 -21.41
CA PRO A 2 -6.37 -22.20 -20.29
C PRO A 2 -6.25 -20.73 -20.72
N SER A 3 -6.90 -19.82 -20.00
CA SER A 3 -6.68 -18.39 -20.15
C SER A 3 -5.21 -18.13 -19.80
N SER A 4 -4.45 -17.57 -20.74
CA SER A 4 -3.10 -17.11 -20.47
C SER A 4 -3.21 -16.02 -19.40
N GLN A 5 -2.58 -16.22 -18.25
CA GLN A 5 -2.43 -15.15 -17.27
C GLN A 5 -1.77 -13.95 -17.94
N PRO A 6 -2.22 -12.72 -17.65
CA PRO A 6 -1.54 -11.52 -18.16
C PRO A 6 -0.09 -11.51 -17.69
N SER A 7 0.82 -10.97 -18.51
CA SER A 7 2.21 -10.82 -18.10
C SER A 7 2.31 -9.78 -16.97
N SER A 8 3.33 -9.90 -16.10
CA SER A 8 3.66 -8.91 -15.06
C SER A 8 3.69 -7.48 -15.60
N GLU A 9 4.27 -7.28 -16.80
CA GLU A 9 4.30 -5.97 -17.47
C GLU A 9 2.89 -5.47 -17.83
N ALA A 10 1.96 -6.36 -18.21
CA ALA A 10 0.59 -5.97 -18.53
C ALA A 10 -0.17 -5.53 -17.26
N VAL A 11 0.00 -6.24 -16.13
CA VAL A 11 -0.59 -5.88 -14.84
C VAL A 11 -0.04 -4.54 -14.33
N ALA A 12 1.28 -4.35 -14.42
CA ALA A 12 1.93 -3.11 -14.05
C ALA A 12 1.43 -1.91 -14.89
N SER A 13 1.30 -2.10 -16.22
CA SER A 13 0.78 -1.06 -17.12
C SER A 13 -0.70 -0.73 -16.85
N GLU A 14 -1.51 -1.72 -16.47
CA GLU A 14 -2.92 -1.50 -16.12
C GLU A 14 -3.05 -0.73 -14.79
N ALA A 15 -2.23 -1.07 -13.79
CA ALA A 15 -2.16 -0.34 -12.53
C ALA A 15 -1.70 1.12 -12.74
N GLU A 16 -0.67 1.36 -13.56
CA GLU A 16 -0.21 2.70 -13.92
C GLU A 16 -1.33 3.52 -14.57
N GLN A 17 -1.99 2.98 -15.61
CA GLN A 17 -3.09 3.67 -16.29
C GLN A 17 -4.27 3.96 -15.35
N TYR A 18 -4.57 3.07 -14.42
CA TYR A 18 -5.63 3.29 -13.43
C TYR A 18 -5.30 4.49 -12.54
N TYR A 19 -4.11 4.52 -11.94
CA TYR A 19 -3.70 5.58 -11.01
C TYR A 19 -3.40 6.92 -11.71
N ASP A 20 -3.05 6.90 -12.99
CA ASP A 20 -2.80 8.11 -13.78
C ASP A 20 -4.08 8.75 -14.35
N SER A 21 -5.26 8.12 -14.16
CA SER A 21 -6.52 8.70 -14.62
C SER A 21 -6.96 9.89 -13.77
N ASP A 22 -7.53 10.92 -14.41
CA ASP A 22 -8.06 12.13 -13.75
C ASP A 22 -9.10 11.80 -12.66
N ASP A 23 -9.97 10.81 -12.91
CA ASP A 23 -10.99 10.36 -11.97
C ASP A 23 -10.37 9.70 -10.73
N ALA A 24 -9.36 8.84 -10.91
CA ALA A 24 -8.67 8.19 -9.80
C ALA A 24 -7.84 9.18 -8.99
N ASP A 25 -7.08 10.08 -9.65
CA ASP A 25 -6.33 11.14 -8.96
C ASP A 25 -7.26 12.02 -8.12
N ALA A 26 -8.40 12.45 -8.69
CA ALA A 26 -9.42 13.22 -7.96
C ALA A 26 -9.96 12.45 -6.74
N PHE A 27 -10.25 11.15 -6.89
CA PHE A 27 -10.76 10.33 -5.81
C PHE A 27 -9.73 10.13 -4.69
N TYR A 28 -8.52 9.68 -5.03
CA TYR A 28 -7.49 9.40 -4.03
C TYR A 28 -7.01 10.66 -3.32
N PHE A 29 -6.90 11.78 -4.02
CA PHE A 29 -6.46 13.03 -3.41
C PHE A 29 -7.57 13.72 -2.61
N ASP A 30 -8.78 13.84 -3.18
CA ASP A 30 -9.86 14.63 -2.58
C ASP A 30 -10.65 13.84 -1.52
N VAL A 31 -10.82 12.51 -1.68
CA VAL A 31 -11.70 11.70 -0.85
C VAL A 31 -10.92 10.83 0.12
N TRP A 32 -9.88 10.12 -0.37
CA TRP A 32 -9.19 9.12 0.45
C TRP A 32 -8.37 9.74 1.58
N GLY A 33 -7.59 10.75 1.34
CA GLY A 33 -6.84 11.35 2.45
C GLY A 33 -5.65 12.22 2.06
N GLY A 34 -5.53 12.56 0.81
CA GLY A 34 -4.46 13.42 0.32
C GLY A 34 -3.11 12.70 0.20
N GLU A 35 -2.21 12.86 1.17
CA GLU A 35 -0.85 12.38 1.06
C GLU A 35 -0.65 10.89 1.41
N ASP A 36 -1.55 10.31 2.20
CA ASP A 36 -1.51 8.94 2.66
C ASP A 36 -2.73 8.17 2.12
N ILE A 37 -2.56 7.36 1.08
CA ILE A 37 -3.63 6.65 0.37
C ILE A 37 -3.70 5.16 0.75
N HIS A 38 -3.56 4.86 2.02
CA HIS A 38 -3.64 3.52 2.58
C HIS A 38 -4.65 3.44 3.71
N ILE A 39 -4.98 2.24 4.17
CA ILE A 39 -5.94 2.00 5.24
C ILE A 39 -5.46 2.64 6.54
N GLY A 40 -6.38 3.32 7.22
CA GLY A 40 -6.14 4.06 8.44
C GLY A 40 -6.49 3.29 9.71
N LEU A 41 -5.82 3.64 10.81
CA LEU A 41 -6.16 3.22 12.17
C LEU A 41 -7.08 4.27 12.81
N TYR A 42 -8.33 3.90 13.02
CA TYR A 42 -9.33 4.78 13.61
C TYR A 42 -9.38 4.62 15.13
N ASP A 43 -9.25 5.75 15.82
CA ASP A 43 -9.47 5.84 17.26
C ASP A 43 -10.50 6.96 17.49
N GLY A 44 -11.75 6.58 17.66
CA GLY A 44 -12.85 7.51 17.83
C GLY A 44 -13.25 8.23 16.54
N HIS A 45 -13.09 9.54 16.48
CA HIS A 45 -13.60 10.39 15.40
C HIS A 45 -12.51 10.97 14.49
N ARG A 46 -11.46 10.23 14.21
CA ARG A 46 -10.40 10.67 13.30
C ARG A 46 -10.91 10.77 11.87
N SER A 47 -10.42 11.77 11.12
CA SER A 47 -10.58 11.83 9.67
C SER A 47 -9.76 10.71 9.00
N ILE A 48 -10.04 10.44 7.72
CA ILE A 48 -9.26 9.48 6.93
C ILE A 48 -7.78 9.82 6.96
N ALA A 49 -7.41 11.09 6.73
CA ALA A 49 -6.02 11.54 6.73
C ALA A 49 -5.31 11.31 8.09
N GLU A 50 -5.99 11.61 9.21
CA GLU A 50 -5.43 11.36 10.54
C GLU A 50 -5.29 9.87 10.83
N ALA A 51 -6.28 9.06 10.45
CA ALA A 51 -6.24 7.62 10.62
C ALA A 51 -5.13 6.96 9.79
N SER A 52 -4.97 7.36 8.52
CA SER A 52 -3.87 6.88 7.66
C SER A 52 -2.51 7.30 8.21
N ARG A 53 -2.36 8.53 8.67
CA ARG A 53 -1.13 8.99 9.35
C ARG A 53 -0.81 8.19 10.63
N GLU A 54 -1.82 7.78 11.38
CA GLU A 54 -1.62 6.93 12.56
C GLU A 54 -1.09 5.55 12.17
N THR A 55 -1.53 4.97 11.06
CA THR A 55 -0.95 3.71 10.54
C THR A 55 0.55 3.85 10.32
N VAL A 56 1.00 4.94 9.69
CA VAL A 56 2.44 5.22 9.49
C VAL A 56 3.18 5.28 10.83
N ALA A 57 2.62 6.00 11.81
CA ALA A 57 3.25 6.16 13.12
C ALA A 57 3.36 4.83 13.87
N VAL A 58 2.31 4.00 13.83
CA VAL A 58 2.32 2.67 14.45
C VAL A 58 3.32 1.75 13.76
N MET A 59 3.33 1.68 12.42
CA MET A 59 4.31 0.88 11.68
C MET A 59 5.75 1.28 12.01
N ALA A 60 6.05 2.58 12.04
CA ALA A 60 7.37 3.07 12.40
C ALA A 60 7.79 2.65 13.80
N SER A 61 6.86 2.67 14.77
CA SER A 61 7.12 2.25 16.14
C SER A 61 7.48 0.76 16.28
N ARG A 62 7.04 -0.08 15.33
CA ARG A 62 7.33 -1.53 15.32
C ARG A 62 8.75 -1.86 14.88
N ILE A 63 9.41 -0.92 14.21
CA ILE A 63 10.76 -1.12 13.66
C ILE A 63 11.81 -0.17 14.23
N GLU A 64 11.50 0.53 15.31
CA GLU A 64 12.49 1.36 16.02
C GLU A 64 13.67 0.49 16.56
N PRO A 65 14.90 1.04 16.65
CA PRO A 65 15.24 2.44 16.40
C PRO A 65 15.42 2.76 14.90
N LEU A 66 14.95 3.93 14.50
CA LEU A 66 15.18 4.55 13.20
C LEU A 66 16.05 5.80 13.35
N GLY A 67 16.81 6.19 12.33
CA GLY A 67 17.66 7.35 12.39
C GLY A 67 18.32 7.73 11.07
N PRO A 68 19.23 8.72 11.08
CA PRO A 68 19.87 9.25 9.85
C PRO A 68 20.65 8.22 9.04
N GLU A 69 21.10 7.14 9.68
CA GLU A 69 21.85 6.05 9.03
C GLU A 69 20.93 4.92 8.52
N THR A 70 19.62 4.97 8.86
CA THR A 70 18.67 3.94 8.46
C THR A 70 18.12 4.26 7.06
N ARG A 71 18.61 3.54 6.06
CA ARG A 71 18.14 3.69 4.66
C ARG A 71 16.87 2.90 4.44
N VAL A 72 15.81 3.58 4.04
CA VAL A 72 14.48 3.00 3.81
C VAL A 72 14.17 2.98 2.32
N LEU A 73 13.64 1.86 1.84
CA LEU A 73 12.97 1.74 0.53
C LEU A 73 11.47 1.63 0.75
N ASP A 74 10.71 2.58 0.21
CA ASP A 74 9.25 2.60 0.25
C ASP A 74 8.70 2.11 -1.10
N LEU A 75 8.14 0.90 -1.11
CA LEU A 75 7.62 0.21 -2.29
C LEU A 75 6.13 0.50 -2.49
N GLY A 76 5.79 1.11 -3.63
CA GLY A 76 4.44 1.59 -3.88
C GLY A 76 4.14 2.87 -3.10
N ALA A 77 5.10 3.79 -3.04
CA ALA A 77 5.11 4.96 -2.17
C ALA A 77 3.96 5.97 -2.43
N GLY A 78 3.26 5.88 -3.55
CA GLY A 78 2.17 6.80 -3.88
C GLY A 78 2.61 8.26 -3.81
N TYR A 79 1.87 9.08 -3.08
CA TYR A 79 2.21 10.50 -2.87
C TYR A 79 3.33 10.73 -1.84
N GLY A 80 3.90 9.70 -1.24
CA GLY A 80 5.08 9.76 -0.37
C GLY A 80 4.82 10.25 1.06
N GLY A 81 3.60 10.15 1.57
CA GLY A 81 3.27 10.59 2.93
C GLY A 81 4.09 9.87 3.99
N SER A 82 4.24 8.54 3.89
CA SER A 82 5.06 7.72 4.79
C SER A 82 6.53 8.11 4.74
N ALA A 83 7.08 8.32 3.53
CA ALA A 83 8.47 8.71 3.35
C ALA A 83 8.76 10.06 4.00
N ARG A 84 7.87 11.04 3.83
CA ARG A 84 7.99 12.35 4.51
C ARG A 84 7.93 12.22 6.02
N PHE A 85 7.01 11.41 6.56
CA PHE A 85 6.93 11.14 8.00
C PHE A 85 8.26 10.58 8.55
N LEU A 86 8.83 9.58 7.87
CA LEU A 86 10.10 8.96 8.28
C LEU A 86 11.27 9.96 8.20
N ALA A 87 11.33 10.76 7.14
CA ALA A 87 12.35 11.79 6.95
C ALA A 87 12.23 12.92 7.99
N GLU A 88 11.04 13.41 8.28
CA GLU A 88 10.81 14.48 9.25
C GLU A 88 11.10 14.03 10.69
N ARG A 89 10.58 12.84 11.05
CA ARG A 89 10.62 12.36 12.44
C ARG A 89 11.96 11.76 12.83
N TYR A 90 12.57 10.98 11.93
CA TYR A 90 13.75 10.17 12.22
C TYR A 90 15.00 10.61 11.44
N ARG A 91 14.84 11.53 10.48
CA ARG A 91 15.91 11.94 9.56
C ARG A 91 16.44 10.79 8.70
N SER A 92 15.67 9.73 8.55
CA SER A 92 16.02 8.58 7.71
C SER A 92 15.98 8.96 6.24
N PRO A 93 17.00 8.64 5.44
CA PRO A 93 16.92 8.76 3.99
C PRO A 93 15.97 7.69 3.43
N VAL A 94 15.02 8.13 2.59
CA VAL A 94 13.99 7.27 1.99
C VAL A 94 14.05 7.34 0.48
N VAL A 95 14.07 6.17 -0.16
CA VAL A 95 13.84 6.03 -1.60
C VAL A 95 12.40 5.57 -1.80
N CYS A 96 11.59 6.40 -2.47
CA CYS A 96 10.24 6.09 -2.89
C CYS A 96 10.29 5.44 -4.26
N LEU A 97 9.83 4.20 -4.40
CA LEU A 97 9.65 3.53 -5.68
C LEU A 97 8.16 3.42 -5.98
N ASN A 98 7.71 3.99 -7.09
CA ASN A 98 6.29 3.97 -7.46
C ASN A 98 6.13 3.99 -8.99
N ILE A 99 5.07 3.33 -9.47
CA ILE A 99 4.84 3.15 -10.91
C ILE A 99 4.08 4.32 -11.56
N SER A 100 3.25 5.04 -10.82
CA SER A 100 2.49 6.19 -11.34
C SER A 100 3.36 7.44 -11.38
N GLU A 101 3.58 7.98 -12.58
CA GLU A 101 4.36 9.22 -12.71
C GLU A 101 3.56 10.45 -12.24
N VAL A 102 2.25 10.44 -12.34
CA VAL A 102 1.38 11.49 -11.78
C VAL A 102 1.57 11.61 -10.27
N GLN A 103 1.56 10.46 -9.56
CA GLN A 103 1.81 10.44 -8.12
C GLN A 103 3.27 10.81 -7.78
N ASN A 104 4.22 10.35 -8.56
CA ASN A 104 5.63 10.68 -8.39
C ASN A 104 5.90 12.19 -8.48
N GLU A 105 5.28 12.86 -9.44
CA GLU A 105 5.43 14.31 -9.60
C GLU A 105 4.85 15.07 -8.40
N ARG A 106 3.68 14.67 -7.90
CA ARG A 106 3.11 15.23 -6.65
C ARG A 106 4.02 14.96 -5.44
N ASN A 107 4.58 13.75 -5.35
CA ASN A 107 5.51 13.40 -4.28
C ASN A 107 6.74 14.33 -4.30
N ARG A 108 7.35 14.55 -5.48
CA ARG A 108 8.48 15.49 -5.64
C ARG A 108 8.09 16.91 -5.24
N GLN A 109 6.94 17.38 -5.67
CA GLN A 109 6.45 18.72 -5.31
C GLN A 109 6.30 18.86 -3.79
N PHE A 110 5.62 17.93 -3.11
CA PHE A 110 5.45 17.97 -1.65
C PHE A 110 6.78 17.90 -0.89
N ASN A 111 7.75 17.13 -1.40
CA ASN A 111 9.09 17.06 -0.81
C ASN A 111 9.82 18.41 -0.93
N ALA A 112 9.73 19.05 -2.08
CA ALA A 112 10.33 20.38 -2.32
C ALA A 112 9.69 21.46 -1.43
N GLU A 113 8.36 21.49 -1.32
CA GLU A 113 7.62 22.42 -0.47
C GLU A 113 8.01 22.31 1.02
N ARG A 114 8.42 21.12 1.47
CA ARG A 114 8.86 20.84 2.85
C ARG A 114 10.38 20.83 3.03
N GLY A 115 11.14 21.04 1.98
CA GLY A 115 12.61 21.03 2.01
C GLY A 115 13.20 19.66 2.36
N LEU A 116 12.56 18.58 1.89
CA LEU A 116 12.93 17.19 2.15
C LEU A 116 13.67 16.52 0.99
N ASP A 117 13.97 17.23 -0.11
CA ASP A 117 14.62 16.68 -1.30
C ASP A 117 15.98 16.01 -1.03
N SER A 118 16.65 16.41 0.04
CA SER A 118 17.91 15.78 0.45
C SER A 118 17.74 14.46 1.19
N LEU A 119 16.54 14.13 1.64
CA LEU A 119 16.22 12.93 2.41
C LEU A 119 15.27 11.98 1.65
N VAL A 120 14.38 12.50 0.82
CA VAL A 120 13.39 11.70 0.09
C VAL A 120 13.70 11.76 -1.41
N THR A 121 14.06 10.61 -1.98
CA THR A 121 14.30 10.45 -3.43
C THR A 121 13.13 9.72 -4.05
N VAL A 122 12.59 10.21 -5.17
CA VAL A 122 11.46 9.60 -5.88
C VAL A 122 11.94 8.97 -7.19
N GLN A 123 11.69 7.68 -7.34
CA GLN A 123 12.04 6.88 -8.51
C GLN A 123 10.78 6.27 -9.15
N HIS A 124 10.69 6.35 -10.47
CA HIS A 124 9.71 5.61 -11.24
C HIS A 124 10.20 4.18 -11.46
N GLY A 125 9.34 3.19 -11.22
CA GLY A 125 9.67 1.79 -11.47
C GLY A 125 8.69 0.82 -10.79
N SER A 126 8.89 -0.45 -11.12
CA SER A 126 8.12 -1.57 -10.55
C SER A 126 8.84 -2.16 -9.34
N PHE A 127 8.09 -2.55 -8.33
CA PHE A 127 8.62 -3.31 -7.20
C PHE A 127 8.93 -4.79 -7.55
N GLU A 128 8.59 -5.24 -8.77
CA GLU A 128 9.01 -6.54 -9.32
C GLU A 128 10.40 -6.49 -10.00
N ASP A 129 10.97 -5.29 -10.16
CA ASP A 129 12.32 -5.05 -10.70
C ASP A 129 12.89 -3.77 -10.07
N VAL A 130 13.35 -3.88 -8.84
CA VAL A 130 13.79 -2.73 -8.04
C VAL A 130 15.14 -2.22 -8.55
N PRO A 131 15.25 -0.94 -8.99
CA PRO A 131 16.48 -0.39 -9.53
C PRO A 131 17.49 -0.01 -8.43
N ALA A 132 17.92 -0.99 -7.65
CA ALA A 132 18.89 -0.82 -6.57
C ALA A 132 19.83 -2.02 -6.47
N ASP A 133 21.00 -1.78 -5.90
CA ASP A 133 21.98 -2.84 -5.63
C ASP A 133 21.50 -3.80 -4.53
N ASP A 134 22.07 -5.01 -4.51
CA ASP A 134 21.83 -5.97 -3.43
C ASP A 134 22.24 -5.38 -2.08
N ASP A 135 21.56 -5.80 -1.00
CA ASP A 135 21.87 -5.44 0.38
C ASP A 135 22.00 -3.92 0.65
N SER A 136 21.27 -3.08 -0.10
CA SER A 136 21.42 -1.63 -0.08
C SER A 136 20.50 -0.89 0.90
N PHE A 137 19.53 -1.57 1.51
CA PHE A 137 18.58 -0.97 2.45
C PHE A 137 18.56 -1.67 3.81
N ASP A 138 18.31 -0.88 4.85
CA ASP A 138 18.12 -1.33 6.24
C ASP A 138 16.67 -1.74 6.50
N VAL A 139 15.75 -1.05 5.83
CA VAL A 139 14.30 -1.25 5.94
C VAL A 139 13.69 -1.23 4.54
N VAL A 140 12.83 -2.20 4.28
CA VAL A 140 11.85 -2.14 3.20
C VAL A 140 10.48 -1.90 3.83
N TRP A 141 9.80 -0.88 3.34
CA TRP A 141 8.50 -0.42 3.77
C TRP A 141 7.49 -0.55 2.62
N SER A 142 6.25 -0.92 2.91
CA SER A 142 5.17 -0.87 1.93
C SER A 142 3.82 -0.76 2.63
N GLN A 143 2.90 0.00 2.04
CA GLN A 143 1.54 0.12 2.57
C GLN A 143 0.51 -0.09 1.46
N ASP A 144 -0.27 -1.18 1.62
CA ASP A 144 -1.40 -1.54 0.78
C ASP A 144 -1.10 -1.52 -0.73
N ALA A 145 0.12 -1.96 -1.11
CA ALA A 145 0.60 -1.94 -2.48
C ALA A 145 0.82 -3.33 -3.10
N PHE A 146 1.19 -4.34 -2.31
CA PHE A 146 1.54 -5.67 -2.83
C PHE A 146 0.35 -6.40 -3.45
N LEU A 147 -0.90 -6.04 -3.09
CA LEU A 147 -2.08 -6.57 -3.76
C LEU A 147 -2.06 -6.32 -5.28
N HIS A 148 -1.42 -5.24 -5.74
CA HIS A 148 -1.31 -4.86 -7.16
C HIS A 148 -0.17 -5.56 -7.92
N ALA A 149 0.60 -6.44 -7.25
CA ALA A 149 1.67 -7.18 -7.90
C ALA A 149 1.12 -8.21 -8.90
N GLY A 150 1.68 -8.22 -10.10
CA GLY A 150 1.45 -9.27 -11.09
C GLY A 150 2.07 -10.60 -10.66
N ASP A 151 3.25 -10.54 -10.02
CA ASP A 151 3.94 -11.67 -9.39
C ASP A 151 4.43 -11.30 -7.98
N ARG A 152 3.62 -11.60 -6.95
CA ARG A 152 3.98 -11.35 -5.55
C ARG A 152 5.26 -12.06 -5.11
N ARG A 153 5.54 -13.27 -5.65
CA ARG A 153 6.78 -13.98 -5.34
C ARG A 153 7.99 -13.22 -5.84
N ARG A 154 7.90 -12.66 -7.05
CA ARG A 154 8.94 -11.82 -7.62
C ARG A 154 9.20 -10.58 -6.77
N VAL A 155 8.14 -9.93 -6.24
CA VAL A 155 8.29 -8.81 -5.29
C VAL A 155 9.07 -9.25 -4.05
N LEU A 156 8.74 -10.41 -3.47
CA LEU A 156 9.43 -10.92 -2.29
C LEU A 156 10.89 -11.32 -2.59
N ASP A 157 11.20 -11.78 -3.83
CA ASP A 157 12.57 -12.02 -4.27
C ASP A 157 13.37 -10.70 -4.34
N GLU A 158 12.79 -9.63 -4.91
CA GLU A 158 13.42 -8.31 -4.97
C GLU A 158 13.62 -7.71 -3.57
N ILE A 159 12.61 -7.81 -2.69
CA ILE A 159 12.74 -7.40 -1.28
C ILE A 159 13.90 -8.13 -0.61
N THR A 160 13.98 -9.45 -0.83
CA THR A 160 15.08 -10.27 -0.29
C THR A 160 16.43 -9.82 -0.81
N ARG A 161 16.51 -9.47 -2.09
CA ARG A 161 17.76 -9.04 -2.73
C ARG A 161 18.25 -7.70 -2.19
N VAL A 162 17.36 -6.71 -2.11
CA VAL A 162 17.76 -5.32 -1.77
C VAL A 162 17.89 -5.06 -0.28
N LEU A 163 17.23 -5.84 0.57
CA LEU A 163 17.28 -5.70 2.02
C LEU A 163 18.53 -6.40 2.55
N ARG A 164 19.38 -5.71 3.31
CA ARG A 164 20.59 -6.29 3.88
C ARG A 164 20.27 -7.42 4.89
N PRO A 165 21.19 -8.35 5.16
CA PRO A 165 21.10 -9.28 6.28
C PRO A 165 20.83 -8.51 7.59
N GLY A 166 19.93 -9.03 8.43
CA GLY A 166 19.46 -8.35 9.65
C GLY A 166 18.52 -7.18 9.41
N GLY A 167 18.27 -6.76 8.17
CA GLY A 167 17.32 -5.70 7.81
C GLY A 167 15.86 -6.12 8.03
N ARG A 168 14.95 -5.16 8.10
CA ARG A 168 13.52 -5.38 8.37
C ARG A 168 12.62 -5.04 7.20
N LEU A 169 11.66 -5.91 6.94
CA LEU A 169 10.50 -5.66 6.11
C LEU A 169 9.32 -5.33 7.02
N VAL A 170 8.69 -4.18 6.80
CA VAL A 170 7.42 -3.80 7.46
C VAL A 170 6.40 -3.43 6.39
N PHE A 171 5.22 -4.04 6.46
CA PHE A 171 4.19 -3.74 5.47
C PHE A 171 2.78 -3.96 5.98
N THR A 172 1.83 -3.29 5.34
CA THR A 172 0.41 -3.61 5.35
C THR A 172 -0.03 -4.06 3.96
N ASP A 173 -1.05 -4.90 3.88
CA ASP A 173 -1.66 -5.27 2.61
C ASP A 173 -3.10 -5.74 2.83
N PRO A 174 -4.07 -5.34 2.01
CA PRO A 174 -5.38 -5.97 1.98
C PRO A 174 -5.26 -7.40 1.46
N MET A 175 -5.59 -8.36 2.32
CA MET A 175 -5.40 -9.79 2.07
C MET A 175 -6.74 -10.53 2.09
N GLN A 176 -6.80 -11.69 1.45
CA GLN A 176 -7.83 -12.67 1.73
C GLN A 176 -7.51 -13.46 3.02
N ALA A 177 -8.53 -13.94 3.71
CA ALA A 177 -8.33 -14.87 4.82
C ALA A 177 -7.77 -16.22 4.30
N ASP A 178 -6.98 -16.91 5.12
CA ASP A 178 -6.39 -18.19 4.73
C ASP A 178 -7.45 -19.27 4.43
N ASP A 179 -8.62 -19.16 5.04
CA ASP A 179 -9.77 -20.04 4.86
C ASP A 179 -10.89 -19.40 4.02
N CYS A 180 -10.59 -18.35 3.26
CA CYS A 180 -11.53 -17.67 2.39
C CYS A 180 -12.10 -18.64 1.35
N PRO A 181 -13.44 -18.84 1.27
CA PRO A 181 -14.01 -19.72 0.26
C PRO A 181 -13.78 -19.20 -1.17
N ASP A 182 -13.63 -20.11 -2.11
CA ASP A 182 -13.42 -19.78 -3.52
C ASP A 182 -14.55 -18.90 -4.08
N GLY A 183 -14.20 -17.87 -4.82
CA GLY A 183 -15.10 -17.01 -5.57
C GLY A 183 -15.88 -15.97 -4.75
N VAL A 184 -15.83 -15.98 -3.41
CA VAL A 184 -16.61 -15.03 -2.59
C VAL A 184 -16.09 -13.60 -2.66
N ILE A 185 -14.79 -13.41 -2.95
CA ILE A 185 -14.16 -12.10 -3.15
C ILE A 185 -14.05 -11.70 -4.62
N GLN A 186 -14.61 -12.49 -5.56
CA GLN A 186 -14.54 -12.19 -6.99
C GLN A 186 -15.01 -10.78 -7.36
N PRO A 187 -16.10 -10.22 -6.77
CA PRO A 187 -16.50 -8.84 -7.06
C PRO A 187 -15.46 -7.78 -6.68
N ILE A 188 -14.59 -8.07 -5.69
CA ILE A 188 -13.45 -7.21 -5.35
C ILE A 188 -12.37 -7.35 -6.41
N LEU A 189 -11.98 -8.59 -6.74
CA LEU A 189 -10.92 -8.89 -7.70
C LEU A 189 -11.23 -8.32 -9.09
N ASP A 190 -12.45 -8.53 -9.59
CA ASP A 190 -12.91 -8.01 -10.88
C ASP A 190 -12.81 -6.49 -10.97
N ARG A 191 -13.11 -5.79 -9.86
CA ARG A 191 -13.07 -4.33 -9.83
C ARG A 191 -11.66 -3.76 -9.91
N ILE A 192 -10.70 -4.41 -9.26
CA ILE A 192 -9.30 -3.96 -9.20
C ILE A 192 -8.40 -4.72 -10.20
N HIS A 193 -9.03 -5.49 -11.10
CA HIS A 193 -8.38 -6.24 -12.18
C HIS A 193 -7.27 -7.18 -11.69
N LEU A 194 -7.51 -7.87 -10.56
CA LEU A 194 -6.59 -8.84 -9.98
C LEU A 194 -7.12 -10.26 -10.04
N ASP A 195 -6.23 -11.23 -10.17
CA ASP A 195 -6.56 -12.65 -10.14
C ASP A 195 -6.75 -13.18 -8.71
N SER A 196 -6.06 -12.59 -7.73
CA SER A 196 -6.05 -13.02 -6.33
C SER A 196 -5.54 -11.92 -5.39
N LEU A 197 -5.82 -12.06 -4.10
CA LEU A 197 -5.10 -11.36 -3.03
C LEU A 197 -4.05 -12.30 -2.40
N GLY A 198 -3.05 -11.72 -1.73
CA GLY A 198 -2.23 -12.47 -0.79
C GLY A 198 -3.05 -12.92 0.42
N SER A 199 -2.49 -13.80 1.26
CA SER A 199 -3.06 -14.14 2.56
C SER A 199 -1.98 -14.08 3.64
N PRO A 200 -2.34 -14.02 4.94
CA PRO A 200 -1.35 -14.08 6.00
C PRO A 200 -0.48 -15.33 5.93
N GLY A 201 -1.08 -16.49 5.63
CA GLY A 201 -0.35 -17.75 5.44
C GLY A 201 0.61 -17.70 4.26
N PHE A 202 0.17 -17.17 3.12
CA PHE A 202 1.02 -16.97 1.94
C PHE A 202 2.29 -16.16 2.27
N TYR A 203 2.13 -14.99 2.91
CA TYR A 203 3.29 -14.15 3.24
C TYR A 203 4.24 -14.82 4.24
N ARG A 204 3.70 -15.53 5.24
CA ARG A 204 4.51 -16.29 6.21
C ARG A 204 5.32 -17.38 5.57
N GLU A 205 4.69 -18.18 4.72
CA GLU A 205 5.34 -19.30 4.02
C GLU A 205 6.43 -18.79 3.08
N GLU A 206 6.09 -17.89 2.18
CA GLU A 206 7.00 -17.34 1.17
C GLU A 206 8.20 -16.59 1.78
N LEU A 207 7.98 -15.80 2.83
CA LEU A 207 9.06 -15.09 3.51
C LEU A 207 9.94 -16.03 4.34
N ALA A 208 9.36 -17.04 4.98
CA ALA A 208 10.16 -18.06 5.69
C ALA A 208 11.07 -18.84 4.75
N GLU A 209 10.59 -19.21 3.54
CA GLU A 209 11.40 -19.86 2.51
C GLU A 209 12.59 -19.00 2.04
N ARG A 210 12.44 -17.66 2.11
CA ARG A 210 13.49 -16.67 1.77
C ARG A 210 14.38 -16.29 2.95
N GLY A 211 14.27 -16.99 4.08
CA GLY A 211 15.10 -16.79 5.25
C GLY A 211 14.67 -15.60 6.13
N PHE A 212 13.42 -15.16 6.03
CA PHE A 212 12.88 -14.16 6.97
C PHE A 212 12.32 -14.83 8.23
N VAL A 213 12.43 -14.10 9.34
CA VAL A 213 11.82 -14.44 10.62
C VAL A 213 10.74 -13.43 10.92
N GLU A 214 9.51 -13.87 11.17
CA GLU A 214 8.42 -13.00 11.62
C GLU A 214 8.74 -12.45 13.01
N GLU A 215 8.81 -11.13 13.17
CA GLU A 215 8.97 -10.45 14.45
C GLU A 215 7.61 -10.04 15.04
N GLY A 216 6.57 -9.93 14.21
CA GLY A 216 5.21 -9.68 14.67
C GLY A 216 4.19 -9.53 13.55
N PHE A 217 2.93 -9.76 13.92
CA PHE A 217 1.75 -9.44 13.11
C PHE A 217 0.67 -8.86 14.00
N ASP A 218 0.31 -7.60 13.76
CA ASP A 218 -0.84 -6.97 14.37
C ASP A 218 -2.06 -7.21 13.47
N ASP A 219 -2.97 -8.11 13.82
CA ASP A 219 -4.24 -8.29 13.09
C ASP A 219 -5.17 -7.11 13.38
N LEU A 220 -5.36 -6.26 12.40
CA LEU A 220 -6.14 -5.03 12.47
C LEU A 220 -7.29 -5.04 11.45
N THR A 221 -7.79 -6.23 11.13
CA THR A 221 -8.82 -6.48 10.11
C THR A 221 -10.07 -5.61 10.30
N GLU A 222 -10.45 -5.30 11.54
CA GLU A 222 -11.60 -4.42 11.82
C GLU A 222 -11.42 -3.01 11.23
N GLN A 223 -10.17 -2.53 11.15
CA GLN A 223 -9.86 -1.22 10.60
C GLN A 223 -10.08 -1.16 9.08
N LEU A 224 -9.87 -2.27 8.37
CA LEU A 224 -10.17 -2.36 6.93
C LEU A 224 -11.65 -2.07 6.66
N GLY A 225 -12.56 -2.73 7.36
CA GLY A 225 -14.00 -2.51 7.21
C GLY A 225 -14.41 -1.07 7.57
N THR A 226 -13.87 -0.55 8.68
CA THR A 226 -14.10 0.82 9.14
C THR A 226 -13.60 1.84 8.12
N HIS A 227 -12.40 1.65 7.59
CA HIS A 227 -11.80 2.55 6.62
C HIS A 227 -12.64 2.64 5.33
N TYR A 228 -12.95 1.51 4.72
CA TYR A 228 -13.75 1.50 3.49
C TYR A 228 -15.17 2.03 3.67
N ALA A 229 -15.79 1.80 4.84
CA ALA A 229 -17.08 2.41 5.19
C ALA A 229 -16.95 3.95 5.28
N THR A 230 -15.92 4.45 5.97
CA THR A 230 -15.67 5.90 6.11
C THR A 230 -15.38 6.56 4.75
N VAL A 231 -14.52 5.94 3.92
CA VAL A 231 -14.24 6.44 2.56
C VAL A 231 -15.52 6.51 1.73
N ARG A 232 -16.40 5.50 1.81
CA ARG A 232 -17.67 5.49 1.13
C ARG A 232 -18.60 6.62 1.61
N GLU A 233 -18.70 6.84 2.92
CA GLU A 233 -19.50 7.94 3.50
C GLU A 233 -19.01 9.32 3.04
N VAL A 234 -17.68 9.54 3.03
CA VAL A 234 -17.09 10.79 2.55
C VAL A 234 -17.34 10.99 1.06
N LEU A 235 -17.18 9.93 0.26
CA LEU A 235 -17.47 9.94 -1.18
C LEU A 235 -18.94 10.33 -1.45
N GLU A 236 -19.90 9.70 -0.76
CA GLU A 236 -21.32 9.96 -0.89
C GLU A 236 -21.67 11.40 -0.48
N ALA A 237 -21.12 11.90 0.62
CA ALA A 237 -21.34 13.26 1.10
C ALA A 237 -20.82 14.32 0.12
N ARG A 238 -19.59 14.15 -0.39
CA ARG A 238 -19.01 15.09 -1.36
C ARG A 238 -19.71 15.04 -2.72
N ALA A 239 -20.12 13.86 -3.18
CA ALA A 239 -20.93 13.72 -4.40
C ALA A 239 -22.25 14.47 -4.27
N ALA A 240 -22.96 14.30 -3.15
CA ALA A 240 -24.21 15.00 -2.89
C ALA A 240 -24.05 16.54 -2.80
N ALA A 241 -22.89 17.01 -2.34
CA ALA A 241 -22.54 18.44 -2.28
C ALA A 241 -22.07 19.02 -3.63
N GLY A 242 -21.82 18.19 -4.65
CA GLY A 242 -21.24 18.59 -5.94
C GLY A 242 -19.78 19.06 -5.84
N GLU A 243 -19.04 18.51 -4.87
CA GLU A 243 -17.64 18.87 -4.58
C GLU A 243 -16.61 17.95 -5.26
N LEU A 244 -17.08 16.92 -5.98
CA LEU A 244 -16.19 15.99 -6.66
C LEU A 244 -15.91 16.41 -8.10
N ARG A 245 -14.66 16.23 -8.51
CA ARG A 245 -14.22 16.38 -9.90
C ARG A 245 -14.40 15.11 -10.74
N ALA A 246 -14.63 13.97 -10.07
CA ALA A 246 -14.84 12.68 -10.70
C ALA A 246 -16.23 12.57 -11.37
N SER A 247 -16.35 11.75 -12.41
CA SER A 247 -17.61 11.50 -13.12
C SER A 247 -18.64 10.75 -12.26
N ASP A 248 -19.94 10.98 -12.50
CA ASP A 248 -21.01 10.28 -11.78
C ASP A 248 -20.91 8.76 -11.91
N ASP A 249 -20.58 8.27 -13.11
CA ASP A 249 -20.40 6.84 -13.38
C ASP A 249 -19.22 6.26 -12.57
N TYR A 250 -18.14 7.02 -12.40
CA TYR A 250 -17.02 6.61 -11.57
C TYR A 250 -17.43 6.55 -10.09
N VAL A 251 -18.13 7.57 -9.60
CA VAL A 251 -18.63 7.63 -8.21
C VAL A 251 -19.51 6.43 -7.90
N GLU A 252 -20.47 6.07 -8.75
CA GLU A 252 -21.36 4.91 -8.52
C GLU A 252 -20.59 3.57 -8.54
N ARG A 253 -19.62 3.41 -9.44
CA ARG A 253 -18.75 2.23 -9.43
C ARG A 253 -17.91 2.15 -8.14
N MET A 254 -17.38 3.28 -7.67
CA MET A 254 -16.61 3.35 -6.43
C MET A 254 -17.46 3.00 -5.21
N LYS A 255 -18.67 3.55 -5.08
CA LYS A 255 -19.60 3.23 -3.98
C LYS A 255 -19.90 1.74 -3.91
N THR A 256 -20.17 1.12 -5.04
CA THR A 256 -20.42 -0.32 -5.14
C THR A 256 -19.18 -1.12 -4.72
N GLY A 257 -18.02 -0.76 -5.25
CA GLY A 257 -16.77 -1.44 -4.95
C GLY A 257 -16.35 -1.33 -3.49
N LEU A 258 -16.45 -0.14 -2.89
CA LEU A 258 -16.20 0.06 -1.46
C LEU A 258 -17.14 -0.79 -0.60
N GLY A 259 -18.41 -0.94 -1.02
CA GLY A 259 -19.36 -1.85 -0.37
C GLY A 259 -18.91 -3.31 -0.35
N HIS A 260 -18.28 -3.80 -1.42
CA HIS A 260 -17.75 -5.19 -1.46
C HIS A 260 -16.62 -5.39 -0.45
N TRP A 261 -15.74 -4.40 -0.24
CA TRP A 261 -14.69 -4.45 0.78
C TRP A 261 -15.28 -4.48 2.19
N VAL A 262 -16.28 -3.64 2.48
CA VAL A 262 -16.98 -3.61 3.78
C VAL A 262 -17.64 -4.96 4.05
N ASP A 263 -18.39 -5.51 3.08
CA ASP A 263 -19.08 -6.79 3.21
C ASP A 263 -18.09 -7.96 3.38
N GLY A 264 -16.98 -7.96 2.61
CA GLY A 264 -15.94 -8.97 2.70
C GLY A 264 -15.25 -8.97 4.07
N ALA A 265 -14.96 -7.79 4.62
CA ALA A 265 -14.41 -7.65 5.97
C ALA A 265 -15.39 -8.14 7.05
N ALA A 266 -16.65 -7.72 6.97
CA ALA A 266 -17.70 -8.10 7.93
C ALA A 266 -17.96 -9.62 7.95
N ARG A 267 -17.74 -10.31 6.83
CA ARG A 267 -17.90 -11.76 6.70
C ARG A 267 -16.65 -12.56 7.05
N GLY A 268 -15.53 -11.87 7.36
CA GLY A 268 -14.27 -12.51 7.69
C GLY A 268 -13.51 -13.08 6.47
N TYR A 269 -13.88 -12.70 5.23
CA TYR A 269 -13.21 -13.14 4.00
C TYR A 269 -11.93 -12.41 3.73
N LEU A 270 -11.74 -11.24 4.36
CA LEU A 270 -10.59 -10.39 4.21
C LEU A 270 -9.78 -10.32 5.50
N LYS A 271 -8.52 -9.98 5.35
CA LYS A 271 -7.56 -9.70 6.41
C LYS A 271 -6.78 -8.43 6.10
N TRP A 272 -6.40 -7.73 7.16
CA TRP A 272 -5.50 -6.59 7.09
C TRP A 272 -4.75 -6.42 8.40
N GLY A 273 -3.51 -5.97 8.32
CA GLY A 273 -2.71 -5.76 9.52
C GLY A 273 -1.29 -5.36 9.19
N ILE A 274 -0.49 -5.16 10.22
CA ILE A 274 0.92 -4.77 10.12
C ILE A 274 1.79 -5.99 10.33
N PHE A 275 2.55 -6.37 9.31
CA PHE A 275 3.59 -7.39 9.39
C PHE A 275 4.96 -6.76 9.62
N VAL A 276 5.75 -7.40 10.45
CA VAL A 276 7.18 -7.12 10.62
C VAL A 276 7.97 -8.43 10.49
N PHE A 277 8.89 -8.43 9.56
CA PHE A 277 9.81 -9.54 9.34
C PHE A 277 11.25 -9.03 9.39
N ARG A 278 12.18 -9.87 9.82
CA ARG A 278 13.61 -9.61 9.77
C ARG A 278 14.29 -10.63 8.85
N ARG A 279 15.07 -10.14 7.89
CA ARG A 279 15.93 -11.01 7.09
C ARG A 279 16.99 -11.64 8.01
N ALA A 280 17.17 -12.96 7.97
CA ALA A 280 18.23 -13.64 8.73
C ALA A 280 19.62 -13.17 8.28
N ASP A 281 20.61 -13.32 9.16
CA ASP A 281 22.01 -12.97 8.90
C ASP A 281 22.65 -13.88 7.84
#